data_599355a8e204c6e0bda73cbc7fac1799
#
_entry.id   599355a8e204c6e0bda73cbc7fac1799
#
_cell.length_a   1.000
_cell.length_b   1.000
_cell.length_c   1.000
_cell.angle_alpha   90.00
_cell.angle_beta   90.00
_cell.angle_gamma   90.00
#
_symmetry.space_group_name_H-M   'P 1'
#
loop_
_entity.id
_entity.type
_entity.pdbx_description
1 polymer ?
#
loop_
_entity_poly.entity_id
_entity_poly.type
_entity_poly.pdbx_seq_one_letter_code
_entity_poly.pdbx_strand_id
1 'polypeptide(L)'
;MKTFLTTCLLTTGICFTAHAGLYVQGGIGAGLNDGSISREDIYSDYKNSPVLSVSAGYELPVPFIEPRAEIEYLRIRPDAKNNLDSTFDGVFLNGYTNIPLIPFIDPYIGAGIGMSRFDHKNSTALQGMAGLEYGIPFLPITFSGEYRYMKVTETGGKWDSKSKFHSNIFMLKARYSF
;
A
#
# COMPACT_ATOMS: atom_id res chain seq x y z
N MET A 1 -49.96 -9.96 -10.85
CA MET A 1 -48.64 -10.35 -11.38
C MET A 1 -47.63 -9.22 -11.52
N LYS A 2 -47.99 -7.94 -11.48
CA LYS A 2 -47.03 -6.80 -11.60
C LYS A 2 -46.35 -6.41 -10.28
N THR A 3 -46.93 -6.71 -9.16
CA THR A 3 -46.35 -6.39 -7.81
C THR A 3 -45.25 -7.35 -7.36
N PHE A 4 -45.25 -8.59 -7.87
CA PHE A 4 -44.24 -9.59 -7.51
C PHE A 4 -42.88 -9.32 -8.18
N LEU A 5 -42.87 -8.73 -9.38
CA LEU A 5 -41.68 -8.41 -10.12
C LEU A 5 -40.93 -7.20 -9.51
N THR A 6 -41.67 -6.25 -8.96
CA THR A 6 -41.10 -5.04 -8.35
C THR A 6 -40.43 -5.35 -7.01
N THR A 7 -40.99 -6.30 -6.25
CA THR A 7 -40.43 -6.71 -4.95
C THR A 7 -39.15 -7.55 -5.13
N CYS A 8 -39.07 -8.38 -6.18
CA CYS A 8 -37.84 -9.13 -6.49
C CYS A 8 -36.70 -8.23 -6.96
N LEU A 9 -37.00 -7.15 -7.69
CA LEU A 9 -35.95 -6.19 -8.10
C LEU A 9 -35.41 -5.36 -6.93
N LEU A 10 -36.25 -5.06 -5.94
CA LEU A 10 -35.82 -4.33 -4.74
C LEU A 10 -34.98 -5.20 -3.78
N THR A 11 -35.27 -6.49 -3.69
CA THR A 11 -34.49 -7.41 -2.85
C THR A 11 -33.14 -7.81 -3.46
N THR A 12 -33.03 -7.88 -4.79
CA THR A 12 -31.75 -8.08 -5.46
C THR A 12 -30.88 -6.83 -5.50
N GLY A 13 -31.47 -5.64 -5.42
CA GLY A 13 -30.74 -4.37 -5.37
C GLY A 13 -30.04 -4.11 -4.04
N ILE A 14 -30.44 -4.79 -2.96
CA ILE A 14 -29.85 -4.61 -1.62
C ILE A 14 -28.58 -5.48 -1.41
N CYS A 15 -28.36 -6.50 -2.25
CA CYS A 15 -27.15 -7.32 -2.16
C CYS A 15 -25.94 -6.75 -2.92
N PHE A 16 -26.11 -5.66 -3.67
CA PHE A 16 -25.03 -4.97 -4.39
C PHE A 16 -24.87 -3.51 -3.95
N THR A 17 -24.95 -3.25 -2.67
CA THR A 17 -24.29 -2.05 -2.17
C THR A 17 -22.79 -2.37 -2.09
N ALA A 18 -22.13 -2.30 -3.26
CA ALA A 18 -20.70 -2.06 -3.27
C ALA A 18 -20.50 -0.85 -2.34
N HIS A 19 -19.80 -1.02 -1.25
CA HIS A 19 -19.50 0.06 -0.31
C HIS A 19 -18.52 0.99 -1.02
N ALA A 20 -19.04 1.78 -1.96
CA ALA A 20 -18.31 2.88 -2.54
C ALA A 20 -18.18 3.91 -1.45
N GLY A 21 -16.99 4.09 -0.90
CA GLY A 21 -16.85 4.99 0.23
C GLY A 21 -15.44 5.47 0.45
N LEU A 22 -15.38 6.56 1.18
CA LEU A 22 -14.13 7.05 1.75
C LEU A 22 -13.67 6.09 2.84
N TYR A 23 -12.36 5.93 2.94
CA TYR A 23 -11.75 5.18 4.04
C TYR A 23 -10.46 5.85 4.51
N VAL A 24 -10.07 5.50 5.73
CA VAL A 24 -8.74 5.78 6.27
C VAL A 24 -8.08 4.47 6.67
N GLN A 25 -6.76 4.41 6.56
CA GLN A 25 -6.01 3.21 6.83
C GLN A 25 -4.70 3.55 7.54
N GLY A 26 -4.34 2.76 8.54
CA GLY A 26 -3.06 2.80 9.21
C GLY A 26 -2.31 1.49 9.03
N GLY A 27 -0.99 1.54 8.94
CA GLY A 27 -0.17 0.35 8.76
C GLY A 27 1.14 0.42 9.53
N ILE A 28 1.58 -0.75 9.98
CA ILE A 28 2.90 -0.98 10.56
C ILE A 28 3.58 -2.12 9.81
N GLY A 29 4.91 -2.08 9.72
CA GLY A 29 5.61 -3.10 8.98
C GLY A 29 7.11 -3.12 9.24
N ALA A 30 7.78 -4.00 8.51
CA ALA A 30 9.22 -4.13 8.50
C ALA A 30 9.74 -4.18 7.06
N GLY A 31 10.74 -3.38 6.77
CA GLY A 31 11.45 -3.38 5.50
C GLY A 31 12.68 -4.28 5.58
N LEU A 32 12.81 -5.19 4.61
CA LEU A 32 14.01 -5.96 4.35
C LEU A 32 14.74 -5.24 3.22
N ASN A 33 15.78 -4.51 3.54
CA ASN A 33 16.54 -3.75 2.56
C ASN A 33 17.66 -4.62 2.00
N ASP A 34 17.51 -5.09 0.76
CA ASP A 34 18.60 -5.66 -0.04
C ASP A 34 19.32 -4.53 -0.78
N GLY A 35 19.98 -3.66 -0.03
CA GLY A 35 20.80 -2.59 -0.59
C GLY A 35 22.19 -3.11 -0.92
N SER A 36 22.40 -3.72 -2.08
CA SER A 36 23.73 -3.82 -2.64
C SER A 36 24.14 -2.45 -3.20
N ILE A 37 24.62 -1.57 -2.32
CA ILE A 37 25.44 -0.44 -2.76
C ILE A 37 26.78 -1.05 -3.13
N SER A 38 27.03 -1.20 -4.43
CA SER A 38 28.37 -1.54 -4.94
C SER A 38 29.30 -0.36 -4.71
N ARG A 39 29.72 -0.20 -3.49
CA ARG A 39 30.92 0.54 -3.10
C ARG A 39 31.74 -0.43 -2.30
N GLU A 40 32.88 -0.83 -2.83
CA GLU A 40 33.93 -1.54 -2.13
C GLU A 40 34.10 -0.88 -0.76
N ASP A 41 33.97 -1.60 0.34
CA ASP A 41 34.30 -1.26 1.73
C ASP A 41 33.20 -0.97 2.75
N ILE A 42 31.90 -1.11 2.50
CA ILE A 42 30.92 -1.03 3.59
C ILE A 42 29.90 -2.17 3.48
N TYR A 43 30.17 -3.27 4.16
CA TYR A 43 29.14 -4.24 4.55
C TYR A 43 28.25 -3.61 5.63
N SER A 44 27.22 -2.90 5.23
CA SER A 44 26.17 -2.45 6.14
C SER A 44 25.09 -3.53 6.20
N ASP A 45 25.11 -4.29 7.27
CA ASP A 45 24.06 -5.25 7.65
C ASP A 45 22.79 -4.45 8.02
N TYR A 46 21.95 -4.13 7.03
CA TYR A 46 20.68 -3.42 7.24
C TYR A 46 19.66 -4.39 7.83
N LYS A 47 19.62 -4.43 9.14
CA LYS A 47 18.59 -5.12 9.92
C LYS A 47 17.26 -4.37 9.80
N ASN A 48 16.19 -5.15 9.65
CA ASN A 48 14.77 -4.81 9.76
C ASN A 48 14.43 -3.34 10.11
N SER A 49 14.07 -2.56 9.10
CA SER A 49 13.66 -1.16 9.31
C SER A 49 12.18 -1.08 9.64
N PRO A 50 11.77 -0.53 10.79
CA PRO A 50 10.37 -0.33 11.08
C PRO A 50 9.74 0.63 10.07
N VAL A 51 8.55 0.27 9.60
CA VAL A 51 7.77 1.01 8.63
C VAL A 51 6.44 1.41 9.26
N LEU A 52 6.06 2.67 9.06
CA LEU A 52 4.76 3.21 9.45
C LEU A 52 4.09 3.81 8.22
N SER A 53 2.78 3.59 8.06
CA SER A 53 2.00 4.25 7.03
C SER A 53 0.67 4.75 7.57
N VAL A 54 0.19 5.83 6.97
CA VAL A 54 -1.17 6.32 7.12
C VAL A 54 -1.66 6.75 5.76
N SER A 55 -2.90 6.41 5.45
CA SER A 55 -3.48 6.71 4.15
C SER A 55 -4.96 7.03 4.24
N ALA A 56 -5.44 7.68 3.20
CA ALA A 56 -6.85 7.92 2.95
C ALA A 56 -7.14 7.57 1.48
N GLY A 57 -8.28 6.97 1.24
CA GLY A 57 -8.62 6.50 -0.10
C GLY A 57 -10.12 6.48 -0.35
N TYR A 58 -10.43 6.11 -1.57
CA TYR A 58 -11.79 5.98 -2.06
C TYR A 58 -11.96 4.66 -2.82
N GLU A 59 -12.97 3.89 -2.45
CA GLU A 59 -13.39 2.66 -3.12
C GLU A 59 -14.38 2.99 -4.21
N LEU A 60 -14.06 2.59 -5.45
CA LEU A 60 -14.92 2.81 -6.60
C LEU A 60 -15.98 1.69 -6.68
N PRO A 61 -17.27 2.03 -6.91
CA PRO A 61 -18.34 1.05 -6.96
C PRO A 61 -18.37 0.29 -8.30
N VAL A 62 -17.32 -0.50 -8.55
CA VAL A 62 -17.24 -1.34 -9.75
C VAL A 62 -17.46 -2.79 -9.34
N PRO A 63 -18.53 -3.45 -9.82
CA PRO A 63 -18.78 -4.85 -9.49
C PRO A 63 -17.63 -5.73 -9.99
N PHE A 64 -17.32 -6.79 -9.22
CA PHE A 64 -16.35 -7.85 -9.49
C PHE A 64 -14.86 -7.52 -9.28
N ILE A 65 -14.43 -6.26 -9.25
CA ILE A 65 -13.01 -5.92 -9.17
C ILE A 65 -12.69 -4.81 -8.16
N GLU A 66 -13.58 -4.35 -7.38
CA GLU A 66 -13.44 -3.35 -6.28
C GLU A 66 -12.18 -2.47 -6.35
N PRO A 67 -12.03 -1.66 -7.42
CA PRO A 67 -10.85 -0.82 -7.56
C PRO A 67 -10.89 0.33 -6.54
N ARG A 68 -9.72 0.68 -6.00
CA ARG A 68 -9.60 1.79 -5.06
C ARG A 68 -8.36 2.63 -5.36
N ALA A 69 -8.48 3.92 -5.06
CA ALA A 69 -7.37 4.87 -5.13
C ALA A 69 -7.06 5.41 -3.74
N GLU A 70 -5.78 5.60 -3.45
CA GLU A 70 -5.31 5.94 -2.10
C GLU A 70 -4.15 6.93 -2.17
N ILE A 71 -4.15 7.93 -1.28
CA ILE A 71 -2.98 8.74 -0.98
C ILE A 71 -2.41 8.24 0.33
N GLU A 72 -1.14 7.87 0.32
CA GLU A 72 -0.43 7.28 1.46
C GLU A 72 0.79 8.09 1.83
N TYR A 73 0.97 8.34 3.11
CA TYR A 73 2.23 8.78 3.69
C TYR A 73 2.93 7.57 4.31
N LEU A 74 4.17 7.33 3.90
CA LEU A 74 5.00 6.22 4.35
C LEU A 74 6.27 6.75 4.99
N ARG A 75 6.60 6.23 6.17
CA ARG A 75 7.84 6.51 6.88
C ARG A 75 8.59 5.22 7.18
N ILE A 76 9.86 5.18 6.80
CA ILE A 76 10.79 4.09 7.11
C ILE A 76 11.90 4.67 7.99
N ARG A 77 12.16 4.03 9.13
CA ARG A 77 13.25 4.37 10.03
C ARG A 77 14.28 3.25 9.99
N PRO A 78 15.37 3.38 9.23
CA PRO A 78 16.44 2.40 9.28
C PRO A 78 17.10 2.41 10.65
N ASP A 79 17.24 1.25 11.30
CA ASP A 79 18.05 1.09 12.50
C ASP A 79 19.53 1.17 12.10
N ALA A 80 20.07 2.38 12.09
CA ALA A 80 21.49 2.58 11.87
C ALA A 80 22.23 2.43 13.19
N LYS A 81 23.09 1.41 13.31
CA LYS A 81 24.02 1.22 14.42
C LYS A 81 25.04 2.36 14.60
N ASN A 82 25.12 3.31 13.67
CA ASN A 82 26.02 4.43 13.67
C ASN A 82 25.24 5.75 13.49
N ASN A 83 24.61 6.26 14.53
CA ASN A 83 24.16 7.67 14.72
C ASN A 83 23.81 8.52 13.47
N LEU A 84 23.47 7.91 12.32
CA LEU A 84 22.90 8.59 11.18
C LEU A 84 21.38 8.36 11.23
N ASP A 85 20.65 9.34 11.75
CA ASP A 85 19.20 9.43 11.69
C ASP A 85 18.70 9.63 10.22
N SER A 86 18.94 8.64 9.38
CA SER A 86 18.45 8.67 8.00
C SER A 86 17.00 8.18 8.00
N THR A 87 16.05 9.10 8.00
CA THR A 87 14.63 8.79 7.86
C THR A 87 14.23 8.92 6.39
N PHE A 88 13.55 7.90 5.89
CA PHE A 88 12.88 7.97 4.59
C PHE A 88 11.43 8.34 4.78
N ASP A 89 11.01 9.43 4.19
CA ASP A 89 9.63 9.90 4.16
C ASP A 89 9.14 9.96 2.71
N GLY A 90 7.95 9.46 2.44
CA GLY A 90 7.38 9.48 1.09
C GLY A 90 5.87 9.67 1.10
N VAL A 91 5.37 10.33 0.05
CA VAL A 91 3.95 10.44 -0.26
C VAL A 91 3.70 9.73 -1.57
N PHE A 92 2.72 8.83 -1.58
CA PHE A 92 2.41 7.95 -2.69
C PHE A 92 0.95 8.10 -3.12
N LEU A 93 0.73 7.99 -4.42
CA LEU A 93 -0.58 7.74 -5.01
C LEU A 93 -0.62 6.28 -5.42
N ASN A 94 -1.53 5.51 -4.83
CA ASN A 94 -1.67 4.08 -5.03
C ASN A 94 -3.00 3.76 -5.69
N GLY A 95 -2.98 2.76 -6.55
CA GLY A 95 -4.17 2.11 -7.08
C GLY A 95 -4.15 0.63 -6.71
N TYR A 96 -5.29 0.11 -6.29
CA TYR A 96 -5.47 -1.30 -5.92
C TYR A 96 -6.68 -1.89 -6.62
N THR A 97 -6.69 -3.21 -6.71
CA THR A 97 -7.88 -3.96 -7.10
C THR A 97 -7.95 -5.25 -6.30
N ASN A 98 -9.12 -5.52 -5.75
CA ASN A 98 -9.40 -6.77 -5.05
C ASN A 98 -9.92 -7.80 -6.05
N ILE A 99 -9.61 -9.06 -5.79
CA ILE A 99 -10.06 -10.20 -6.58
C ILE A 99 -10.85 -11.10 -5.62
N PRO A 100 -12.18 -10.95 -5.54
CA PRO A 100 -13.01 -11.73 -4.61
C PRO A 100 -13.04 -13.20 -5.05
N LEU A 101 -12.15 -14.02 -4.51
CA LEU A 101 -12.03 -15.44 -4.84
C LEU A 101 -12.54 -16.36 -3.73
N ILE A 102 -12.45 -15.92 -2.47
CA ILE A 102 -12.73 -16.76 -1.30
C ILE A 102 -13.62 -15.97 -0.34
N PRO A 103 -14.68 -16.56 0.21
CA PRO A 103 -15.48 -15.89 1.24
C PRO A 103 -14.61 -15.40 2.40
N PHE A 104 -14.76 -14.13 2.78
CA PHE A 104 -14.07 -13.45 3.89
C PHE A 104 -12.59 -13.09 3.69
N ILE A 105 -11.93 -13.58 2.64
CA ILE A 105 -10.53 -13.26 2.34
C ILE A 105 -10.43 -12.79 0.90
N ASP A 106 -10.08 -11.53 0.72
CA ASP A 106 -9.96 -10.90 -0.59
C ASP A 106 -8.49 -10.65 -0.93
N PRO A 107 -7.90 -11.45 -1.83
CA PRO A 107 -6.60 -11.14 -2.40
C PRO A 107 -6.65 -9.83 -3.16
N TYR A 108 -5.62 -9.03 -3.06
CA TYR A 108 -5.49 -7.80 -3.82
C TYR A 108 -4.10 -7.59 -4.40
N ILE A 109 -4.05 -6.83 -5.45
CA ILE A 109 -2.81 -6.32 -6.03
C ILE A 109 -2.90 -4.80 -6.17
N GLY A 110 -1.76 -4.15 -6.17
CA GLY A 110 -1.71 -2.70 -6.31
C GLY A 110 -0.40 -2.22 -6.92
N ALA A 111 -0.43 -1.00 -7.39
CA ALA A 111 0.75 -0.28 -7.85
C ALA A 111 0.65 1.18 -7.41
N GLY A 112 1.80 1.81 -7.20
CA GLY A 112 1.84 3.20 -6.78
C GLY A 112 3.08 3.93 -7.28
N ILE A 113 2.92 5.25 -7.36
CA ILE A 113 3.99 6.18 -7.65
C ILE A 113 4.02 7.24 -6.56
N GLY A 114 5.21 7.66 -6.16
CA GLY A 114 5.34 8.66 -5.12
C GLY A 114 6.58 9.50 -5.23
N MET A 115 6.59 10.53 -4.39
CA MET A 115 7.75 11.37 -4.15
C MET A 115 8.26 11.04 -2.76
N SER A 116 9.55 10.78 -2.67
CA SER A 116 10.22 10.51 -1.41
C SER A 116 11.32 11.52 -1.16
N ARG A 117 11.56 11.78 0.11
CA ARG A 117 12.68 12.59 0.56
C ARG A 117 13.62 11.70 1.37
N PHE A 118 14.83 11.60 0.89
CA PHE A 118 15.91 10.93 1.58
C PHE A 118 17.07 11.90 1.71
N ASP A 119 17.52 12.21 2.92
CA ASP A 119 18.66 13.09 3.21
C ASP A 119 18.65 14.40 2.39
N HIS A 120 17.50 15.15 2.42
CA HIS A 120 17.27 16.43 1.72
C HIS A 120 17.22 16.35 0.17
N LYS A 121 17.28 15.17 -0.44
CA LYS A 121 17.11 14.97 -1.87
C LYS A 121 15.72 14.41 -2.19
N ASN A 122 15.06 15.02 -3.16
CA ASN A 122 13.79 14.52 -3.69
C ASN A 122 14.06 13.39 -4.67
N SER A 123 13.37 12.28 -4.49
CA SER A 123 13.46 11.10 -5.35
C SER A 123 12.07 10.63 -5.73
N THR A 124 11.93 10.06 -6.91
CA THR A 124 10.69 9.41 -7.33
C THR A 124 10.76 7.93 -6.97
N ALA A 125 9.70 7.41 -6.38
CA ALA A 125 9.59 6.01 -6.04
C ALA A 125 8.40 5.36 -6.74
N LEU A 126 8.60 4.13 -7.20
CA LEU A 126 7.57 3.25 -7.75
C LEU A 126 7.42 2.07 -6.79
N GLN A 127 6.19 1.62 -6.59
CA GLN A 127 5.92 0.47 -5.75
C GLN A 127 4.88 -0.45 -6.36
N GLY A 128 5.05 -1.75 -6.11
CA GLY A 128 4.08 -2.79 -6.41
C GLY A 128 3.69 -3.48 -5.11
N MET A 129 2.41 -3.78 -4.95
CA MET A 129 1.86 -4.37 -3.73
C MET A 129 1.03 -5.59 -4.05
N ALA A 130 1.05 -6.56 -3.14
CA ALA A 130 0.15 -7.71 -3.16
C ALA A 130 -0.17 -8.11 -1.72
N GLY A 131 -1.41 -8.46 -1.45
CA GLY A 131 -1.81 -8.78 -0.09
C GLY A 131 -3.13 -9.54 -0.01
N LEU A 132 -3.52 -9.78 1.23
CA LEU A 132 -4.78 -10.41 1.58
C LEU A 132 -5.51 -9.49 2.56
N GLU A 133 -6.80 -9.31 2.34
CA GLU A 133 -7.70 -8.56 3.21
C GLU A 133 -8.69 -9.49 3.89
N TYR A 134 -9.02 -9.13 5.13
CA TYR A 134 -10.05 -9.77 5.92
C TYR A 134 -10.97 -8.71 6.51
N GLY A 135 -12.19 -8.62 6.00
CA GLY A 135 -13.24 -7.75 6.54
C GLY A 135 -13.90 -8.40 7.76
N ILE A 136 -14.02 -7.65 8.84
CA ILE A 136 -14.76 -8.14 10.02
C ILE A 136 -16.27 -8.03 9.72
N PRO A 137 -17.01 -9.14 9.76
CA PRO A 137 -18.46 -9.09 9.55
C PRO A 137 -19.13 -8.10 10.51
N PHE A 138 -20.04 -7.26 10.01
CA PHE A 138 -20.81 -6.25 10.73
C PHE A 138 -20.02 -5.04 11.26
N LEU A 139 -18.72 -4.96 11.03
CA LEU A 139 -17.91 -3.80 11.39
C LEU A 139 -17.28 -3.17 10.14
N PRO A 140 -17.17 -1.85 10.10
CA PRO A 140 -16.52 -1.14 8.97
C PRO A 140 -14.99 -1.21 9.08
N ILE A 141 -14.47 -2.36 9.52
CA ILE A 141 -13.04 -2.56 9.78
C ILE A 141 -12.54 -3.73 8.94
N THR A 142 -11.46 -3.50 8.20
CA THR A 142 -10.76 -4.50 7.41
C THR A 142 -9.30 -4.55 7.85
N PHE A 143 -8.79 -5.74 8.11
CA PHE A 143 -7.36 -5.98 8.33
C PHE A 143 -6.72 -6.51 7.07
N SER A 144 -5.47 -6.15 6.81
CA SER A 144 -4.73 -6.69 5.68
C SER A 144 -3.28 -6.99 6.01
N GLY A 145 -2.77 -8.05 5.38
CA GLY A 145 -1.36 -8.36 5.29
C GLY A 145 -0.87 -8.04 3.89
N GLU A 146 0.16 -7.21 3.75
CA GLU A 146 0.67 -6.73 2.47
C GLU A 146 2.17 -7.00 2.34
N TYR A 147 2.55 -7.52 1.18
CA TYR A 147 3.91 -7.50 0.68
C TYR A 147 4.05 -6.35 -0.32
N ARG A 148 5.10 -5.55 -0.18
CA ARG A 148 5.39 -4.41 -1.02
C ARG A 148 6.82 -4.45 -1.53
N TYR A 149 6.97 -4.30 -2.83
CA TYR A 149 8.25 -4.06 -3.49
C TYR A 149 8.35 -2.60 -3.90
N MET A 150 9.36 -1.90 -3.43
CA MET A 150 9.58 -0.49 -3.71
C MET A 150 10.90 -0.28 -4.42
N LYS A 151 10.89 0.54 -5.48
CA LYS A 151 12.06 0.97 -6.22
C LYS A 151 12.14 2.48 -6.21
N VAL A 152 13.24 3.01 -5.69
CA VAL A 152 13.52 4.44 -5.65
C VAL A 152 14.50 4.80 -6.75
N THR A 153 14.18 5.88 -7.51
CA THR A 153 15.03 6.42 -8.57
C THR A 153 15.36 7.86 -8.24
N GLU A 154 16.63 8.21 -8.16
CA GLU A 154 17.04 9.60 -7.92
C GLU A 154 16.65 10.50 -9.11
N THR A 155 15.96 11.61 -8.81
CA THR A 155 15.63 12.65 -9.79
C THR A 155 16.70 13.74 -9.72
N GLY A 156 17.84 13.50 -10.35
CA GLY A 156 18.94 14.46 -10.35
C GLY A 156 19.85 14.28 -11.56
N GLY A 157 19.52 14.96 -12.65
CA GLY A 157 20.39 15.35 -13.77
C GLY A 157 21.28 14.28 -14.40
N LYS A 158 20.97 13.91 -15.65
CA LYS A 158 21.59 12.89 -16.51
C LYS A 158 21.24 11.46 -16.09
N TRP A 159 20.67 10.75 -17.04
CA TRP A 159 20.34 9.32 -17.00
C TRP A 159 21.58 8.44 -16.74
N ASP A 160 22.22 8.59 -15.58
CA ASP A 160 23.26 7.69 -15.14
C ASP A 160 22.70 6.76 -14.05
N SER A 161 22.47 5.55 -14.47
CA SER A 161 21.67 4.47 -13.91
C SER A 161 22.37 3.78 -12.70
N LYS A 162 22.92 4.47 -11.73
CA LYS A 162 23.81 3.85 -10.73
C LYS A 162 23.36 3.82 -9.27
N SER A 163 22.19 4.34 -8.92
CA SER A 163 21.69 4.20 -7.54
C SER A 163 20.27 3.64 -7.55
N LYS A 164 20.15 2.32 -7.63
CA LYS A 164 18.88 1.61 -7.51
C LYS A 164 18.74 1.12 -6.06
N PHE A 165 17.94 1.81 -5.29
CA PHE A 165 17.54 1.31 -3.98
C PHE A 165 16.27 0.46 -4.16
N HIS A 166 16.33 -0.79 -3.71
CA HIS A 166 15.20 -1.69 -3.70
C HIS A 166 14.87 -2.05 -2.25
N SER A 167 13.61 -2.06 -1.91
CA SER A 167 13.14 -2.44 -0.59
C SER A 167 11.97 -3.40 -0.69
N ASN A 168 12.06 -4.50 0.06
CA ASN A 168 10.97 -5.43 0.27
C ASN A 168 10.37 -5.12 1.63
N ILE A 169 9.07 -4.86 1.69
CA ILE A 169 8.38 -4.43 2.91
C ILE A 169 7.21 -5.36 3.17
N PHE A 170 7.10 -5.84 4.40
CA PHE A 170 5.92 -6.55 4.89
C PHE A 170 5.15 -5.65 5.85
N MET A 171 3.85 -5.51 5.64
CA MET A 171 2.99 -4.63 6.42
C MET A 171 1.74 -5.34 6.91
N LEU A 172 1.30 -4.95 8.10
CA LEU A 172 -0.03 -5.20 8.62
C LEU A 172 -0.77 -3.87 8.65
N LYS A 173 -1.96 -3.83 8.11
CA LYS A 173 -2.76 -2.61 7.98
C LYS A 173 -4.16 -2.82 8.58
N ALA A 174 -4.75 -1.74 9.07
CA ALA A 174 -6.14 -1.69 9.49
C ALA A 174 -6.82 -0.52 8.78
N ARG A 175 -7.94 -0.80 8.11
CA ARG A 175 -8.76 0.15 7.35
C ARG A 175 -10.10 0.33 8.04
N TYR A 176 -10.56 1.56 8.12
CA TYR A 176 -11.89 1.95 8.54
C TYR A 176 -12.62 2.61 7.38
N SER A 177 -13.75 2.05 6.94
CA SER A 177 -14.59 2.57 5.85
C SER A 177 -15.80 3.31 6.43
N PHE A 178 -16.14 4.47 5.83
CA PHE A 178 -17.23 5.35 6.28
C PHE A 178 -18.55 5.05 5.59
#